data_09342d7aa583f4ef427a950eff3d9522
#
_entry.id   09342d7aa583f4ef427a950eff3d9522
#
_cell.length_a   1.000
_cell.length_b   1.000
_cell.length_c   1.000
_cell.angle_alpha   90.00
_cell.angle_beta   90.00
_cell.angle_gamma   90.00
#
_symmetry.space_group_name_H-M   'P 1'
#
loop_
_entity.id
_entity.type
_entity.pdbx_description
1 polymer ?
#
loop_
_entity_poly.entity_id
_entity_poly.type
_entity_poly.pdbx_seq_one_letter_code
_entity_poly.pdbx_strand_id
1 'polypeptide(L)'
;MSIISRLFLKIRVALFGGPDHDIIFDTDDEYDIPHTPNKDVQSYLDYPSKPAGITLFSEREILSVHANRLQEINMYIGLPNSDLSEDAYTFTNLVIKPLMEYTRWIHLLPASENHHHAGTGGLLTHSLETAFLALKFAYSTELLPIGLQDEEQIRKRRYLYAAFICGLLHDAGKIFDVDVISSTPGVKSTWRPLSSSLMDWAKSNRIFSYEVIWRK
;
A
#
# COMPACT_ATOMS: atom_id res chain seq x y z
N MET A 1 -14.01 -14.27 -2.96
CA MET A 1 -12.52 -14.28 -2.84
C MET A 1 -12.12 -13.15 -1.93
N SER A 2 -11.26 -13.36 -0.91
CA SER A 2 -10.84 -12.28 -0.03
C SER A 2 -9.98 -11.26 -0.80
N ILE A 3 -9.96 -10.00 -0.36
CA ILE A 3 -9.15 -8.93 -0.97
C ILE A 3 -7.66 -9.30 -0.96
N ILE A 4 -7.18 -9.94 0.11
CA ILE A 4 -5.83 -10.49 0.20
C ILE A 4 -5.56 -11.48 -0.94
N SER A 5 -6.50 -12.40 -1.22
CA SER A 5 -6.36 -13.35 -2.34
C SER A 5 -6.28 -12.64 -3.69
N ARG A 6 -7.00 -11.53 -3.88
CA ARG A 6 -6.94 -10.71 -5.11
C ARG A 6 -5.60 -9.99 -5.23
N LEU A 7 -5.07 -9.43 -4.14
CA LEU A 7 -3.76 -8.78 -4.11
C LEU A 7 -2.65 -9.80 -4.46
N PHE A 8 -2.64 -10.96 -3.81
CA PHE A 8 -1.68 -12.02 -4.11
C PHE A 8 -1.80 -12.54 -5.55
N LEU A 9 -3.00 -12.64 -6.09
CA LEU A 9 -3.20 -13.05 -7.48
C LEU A 9 -2.60 -12.03 -8.46
N LYS A 10 -2.82 -10.73 -8.24
CA LYS A 10 -2.23 -9.65 -9.06
C LYS A 10 -0.70 -9.68 -9.01
N ILE A 11 -0.12 -9.81 -7.81
CA ILE A 11 1.32 -9.92 -7.62
C ILE A 11 1.87 -11.16 -8.34
N ARG A 12 1.20 -12.32 -8.21
CA ARG A 12 1.60 -13.58 -8.87
C ARG A 12 1.62 -13.43 -10.40
N VAL A 13 0.57 -12.84 -10.97
CA VAL A 13 0.49 -12.63 -12.44
C VAL A 13 1.59 -11.69 -12.90
N ALA A 14 1.88 -10.61 -12.16
CA ALA A 14 2.95 -9.67 -12.48
C ALA A 14 4.35 -10.30 -12.42
N LEU A 15 4.60 -11.22 -11.48
CA LEU A 15 5.91 -11.83 -11.28
C LEU A 15 6.17 -13.04 -12.19
N PHE A 16 5.17 -13.89 -12.41
CA PHE A 16 5.38 -15.20 -13.01
C PHE A 16 4.69 -15.39 -14.37
N GLY A 17 3.88 -14.41 -14.79
CA GLY A 17 2.96 -14.59 -15.91
C GLY A 17 1.85 -15.58 -15.55
N GLY A 18 0.68 -15.43 -16.11
CA GLY A 18 -0.45 -16.35 -15.96
C GLY A 18 -1.11 -16.54 -17.31
N PRO A 19 -1.97 -17.56 -17.50
CA PRO A 19 -2.81 -17.61 -18.66
C PRO A 19 -3.61 -16.29 -18.72
N ASP A 20 -3.78 -15.77 -19.92
CA ASP A 20 -4.56 -14.57 -20.24
C ASP A 20 -6.01 -14.74 -19.75
N HIS A 21 -6.22 -14.59 -18.46
CA HIS A 21 -7.53 -14.27 -17.95
C HIS A 21 -7.61 -12.76 -17.93
N ASP A 22 -8.49 -12.21 -18.76
CA ASP A 22 -8.88 -10.81 -18.79
C ASP A 22 -9.08 -10.28 -17.36
N ILE A 23 -8.03 -9.75 -16.77
CA ILE A 23 -8.14 -8.94 -15.57
C ILE A 23 -8.69 -7.62 -16.09
N ILE A 24 -10.02 -7.50 -16.10
CA ILE A 24 -10.70 -6.24 -16.38
C ILE A 24 -10.27 -5.28 -15.29
N PHE A 25 -9.35 -4.39 -15.63
CA PHE A 25 -9.02 -3.25 -14.82
C PHE A 25 -10.06 -2.18 -15.08
N ASP A 26 -10.86 -1.89 -14.08
CA ASP A 26 -11.80 -0.76 -14.11
C ASP A 26 -10.97 0.51 -14.31
N THR A 27 -11.29 1.27 -15.36
CA THR A 27 -10.55 2.48 -15.81
C THR A 27 -11.02 3.75 -15.10
N ASP A 28 -11.62 3.62 -13.91
CA ASP A 28 -12.18 4.75 -13.20
C ASP A 28 -11.09 5.68 -12.63
N ASP A 29 -11.34 6.99 -12.68
CA ASP A 29 -10.55 8.09 -12.08
C ASP A 29 -10.22 7.91 -10.59
N GLU A 30 -10.75 6.85 -9.97
CA GLU A 30 -10.55 6.46 -8.57
C GLU A 30 -9.08 6.19 -8.21
N TYR A 31 -8.22 5.89 -9.19
CA TYR A 31 -6.81 5.56 -8.95
C TYR A 31 -5.83 6.69 -9.24
N ASP A 32 -6.31 7.87 -9.58
CA ASP A 32 -5.46 9.05 -9.71
C ASP A 32 -5.14 9.64 -8.32
N ILE A 33 -3.86 9.66 -7.95
CA ILE A 33 -3.39 10.20 -6.68
C ILE A 33 -3.08 11.67 -6.84
N PRO A 34 -3.71 12.56 -6.05
CA PRO A 34 -3.43 13.99 -6.10
C PRO A 34 -1.94 14.28 -5.88
N HIS A 35 -1.34 15.10 -6.75
CA HIS A 35 0.06 15.53 -6.61
C HIS A 35 0.29 16.48 -5.43
N THR A 36 -0.76 17.11 -4.92
CA THR A 36 -0.70 17.99 -3.75
C THR A 36 -1.17 17.24 -2.51
N PRO A 37 -0.35 17.17 -1.45
CA PRO A 37 -0.74 16.51 -0.21
C PRO A 37 -1.98 17.15 0.41
N ASN A 38 -2.88 16.33 0.91
CA ASN A 38 -3.96 16.81 1.77
C ASN A 38 -3.36 17.29 3.09
N LYS A 39 -3.49 18.59 3.39
CA LYS A 39 -2.91 19.22 4.58
C LYS A 39 -3.45 18.64 5.89
N ASP A 40 -4.69 18.20 5.92
CA ASP A 40 -5.30 17.61 7.11
C ASP A 40 -4.68 16.26 7.41
N VAL A 41 -4.47 15.42 6.39
CA VAL A 41 -3.76 14.14 6.55
C VAL A 41 -2.31 14.37 6.95
N GLN A 42 -1.60 15.32 6.29
CA GLN A 42 -0.22 15.66 6.64
C GLN A 42 -0.10 16.04 8.11
N SER A 43 -1.02 16.88 8.63
CA SER A 43 -1.02 17.28 10.03
C SER A 43 -1.25 16.11 11.00
N TYR A 44 -1.89 15.03 10.55
CA TYR A 44 -2.07 13.82 11.34
C TYR A 44 -0.82 12.96 11.41
N LEU A 45 -0.05 12.90 10.31
CA LEU A 45 1.19 12.10 10.25
C LEU A 45 2.33 12.71 11.08
N ASP A 46 2.30 14.03 11.27
CA ASP A 46 3.33 14.76 12.02
C ASP A 46 3.19 14.63 13.55
N TYR A 47 2.08 14.03 14.04
CA TYR A 47 1.80 13.93 15.48
C TYR A 47 1.58 12.48 15.93
N PRO A 48 2.02 12.13 17.16
CA PRO A 48 1.66 10.84 17.76
C PRO A 48 0.14 10.72 17.92
N SER A 49 -0.35 9.48 17.95
CA SER A 49 -1.77 9.17 18.05
C SER A 49 -2.48 10.02 19.13
N LYS A 50 -3.50 10.75 18.70
CA LYS A 50 -4.24 11.64 19.60
C LYS A 50 -5.14 10.81 20.54
N PRO A 51 -5.33 11.22 21.80
CA PRO A 51 -6.26 10.57 22.72
C PRO A 51 -7.71 10.52 22.19
N ALA A 52 -8.06 11.37 21.24
CA ALA A 52 -9.38 11.45 20.61
C ALA A 52 -9.63 10.39 19.52
N GLY A 53 -8.66 9.55 19.24
CA GLY A 53 -8.74 8.55 18.17
C GLY A 53 -8.27 9.06 16.81
N ILE A 54 -8.08 8.11 15.89
CA ILE A 54 -7.62 8.34 14.53
C ILE A 54 -8.85 8.55 13.63
N THR A 55 -8.93 9.71 12.98
CA THR A 55 -10.00 10.03 12.02
C THR A 55 -9.81 9.25 10.72
N LEU A 56 -10.90 8.92 10.05
CA LEU A 56 -10.87 8.24 8.76
C LEU A 56 -10.62 9.25 7.62
N PHE A 57 -9.68 8.85 6.76
CA PHE A 57 -9.41 9.49 5.47
C PHE A 57 -9.52 8.45 4.36
N SER A 58 -9.76 8.88 3.13
CA SER A 58 -9.73 7.99 1.99
C SER A 58 -8.29 7.53 1.68
N GLU A 59 -8.16 6.41 1.01
CA GLU A 59 -6.89 5.86 0.57
C GLU A 59 -6.11 6.85 -0.32
N ARG A 60 -6.84 7.60 -1.19
CA ARG A 60 -6.27 8.64 -2.06
C ARG A 60 -5.69 9.81 -1.26
N GLU A 61 -6.42 10.29 -0.26
CA GLU A 61 -5.94 11.37 0.61
C GLU A 61 -4.68 10.95 1.36
N ILE A 62 -4.65 9.73 1.90
CA ILE A 62 -3.48 9.21 2.59
C ILE A 62 -2.29 9.08 1.62
N LEU A 63 -2.49 8.53 0.44
CA LEU A 63 -1.42 8.35 -0.54
C LEU A 63 -0.93 9.67 -1.15
N SER A 64 -1.76 10.72 -1.19
CA SER A 64 -1.35 12.03 -1.68
C SER A 64 -0.17 12.62 -0.89
N VAL A 65 -0.07 12.30 0.39
CA VAL A 65 1.07 12.71 1.24
C VAL A 65 2.38 12.07 0.78
N HIS A 66 2.30 10.90 0.16
CA HIS A 66 3.45 10.14 -0.33
C HIS A 66 3.70 10.33 -1.85
N ALA A 67 3.04 11.30 -2.50
CA ALA A 67 3.10 11.48 -3.96
C ALA A 67 4.54 11.58 -4.50
N ASN A 68 5.41 12.35 -3.84
CA ASN A 68 6.81 12.48 -4.23
C ASN A 68 7.54 11.12 -4.18
N ARG A 69 7.31 10.33 -3.13
CA ARG A 69 7.90 8.99 -2.99
C ARG A 69 7.39 8.04 -4.07
N LEU A 70 6.12 8.14 -4.44
CA LEU A 70 5.55 7.33 -5.51
C LEU A 70 6.13 7.68 -6.88
N GLN A 71 6.41 8.95 -7.14
CA GLN A 71 7.12 9.38 -8.35
C GLN A 71 8.55 8.83 -8.40
N GLU A 72 9.29 8.87 -7.28
CA GLU A 72 10.63 8.28 -7.20
C GLU A 72 10.58 6.76 -7.46
N ILE A 73 9.64 6.05 -6.85
CA ILE A 73 9.44 4.61 -7.08
C ILE A 73 9.20 4.33 -8.57
N ASN A 74 8.35 5.12 -9.23
CA ASN A 74 8.07 4.95 -10.66
C ASN A 74 9.31 5.14 -11.53
N MET A 75 10.16 6.13 -11.23
CA MET A 75 11.41 6.35 -11.95
C MET A 75 12.35 5.12 -11.89
N TYR A 76 12.40 4.42 -10.75
CA TYR A 76 13.25 3.24 -10.60
C TYR A 76 12.65 1.98 -11.24
N ILE A 77 11.34 1.77 -11.13
CA ILE A 77 10.66 0.59 -11.71
C ILE A 77 10.57 0.73 -13.24
N GLY A 78 10.36 1.95 -13.74
CA GLY A 78 10.30 2.23 -15.17
C GLY A 78 9.05 1.66 -15.85
N LEU A 79 7.91 1.65 -15.13
CA LEU A 79 6.62 1.27 -15.70
C LEU A 79 5.96 2.46 -16.42
N PRO A 80 5.24 2.24 -17.53
CA PRO A 80 4.51 3.31 -18.20
C PRO A 80 3.39 3.85 -17.30
N ASN A 81 3.20 5.17 -17.34
CA ASN A 81 2.16 5.86 -16.54
C ASN A 81 0.79 5.84 -17.23
N SER A 82 0.69 5.45 -18.49
CA SER A 82 -0.48 5.79 -19.28
C SER A 82 -1.60 4.76 -19.18
N ASP A 83 -2.79 5.28 -18.95
CA ASP A 83 -4.08 4.65 -19.13
C ASP A 83 -4.40 4.39 -20.63
N LEU A 84 -3.49 4.75 -21.54
CA LEU A 84 -3.65 4.63 -23.00
C LEU A 84 -3.16 3.29 -23.55
N SER A 85 -2.50 2.45 -22.76
CA SER A 85 -2.15 1.10 -23.21
C SER A 85 -3.16 0.11 -22.61
N GLU A 86 -3.73 -0.74 -23.45
CA GLU A 86 -4.46 -1.94 -23.02
C GLU A 86 -3.56 -2.90 -22.20
N ASP A 87 -2.30 -2.53 -22.00
CA ASP A 87 -1.31 -3.31 -21.25
C ASP A 87 -1.63 -3.33 -19.75
N ALA A 88 -1.78 -4.54 -19.23
CA ALA A 88 -1.90 -4.80 -17.78
C ALA A 88 -0.67 -4.32 -16.97
N TYR A 89 0.44 -3.97 -17.63
CA TYR A 89 1.74 -3.65 -17.02
C TYR A 89 1.98 -2.13 -16.88
N THR A 90 1.04 -1.42 -16.28
CA THR A 90 1.19 0.02 -15.99
C THR A 90 1.55 0.26 -14.51
N PHE A 91 2.11 1.44 -14.21
CA PHE A 91 2.38 1.85 -12.83
C PHE A 91 1.09 1.87 -12.00
N THR A 92 0.01 2.36 -12.56
CA THR A 92 -1.30 2.36 -11.92
C THR A 92 -1.73 0.94 -11.53
N ASN A 93 -1.68 -0.01 -12.46
CA ASN A 93 -2.16 -1.37 -12.22
C ASN A 93 -1.28 -2.17 -11.27
N LEU A 94 0.05 -2.02 -11.36
CA LEU A 94 1.00 -2.84 -10.61
C LEU A 94 1.45 -2.21 -9.30
N VAL A 95 1.38 -0.88 -9.17
CA VAL A 95 1.85 -0.18 -7.96
C VAL A 95 0.69 0.52 -7.26
N ILE A 96 -0.03 1.41 -7.94
CA ILE A 96 -1.04 2.26 -7.29
C ILE A 96 -2.21 1.43 -6.78
N LYS A 97 -2.83 0.59 -7.61
CA LYS A 97 -3.98 -0.24 -7.19
C LYS A 97 -3.63 -1.19 -6.02
N PRO A 98 -2.54 -1.97 -6.05
CA PRO A 98 -2.13 -2.76 -4.90
C PRO A 98 -1.85 -1.92 -3.64
N LEU A 99 -1.25 -0.74 -3.82
CA LEU A 99 -0.94 0.15 -2.71
C LEU A 99 -2.21 0.75 -2.08
N MET A 100 -3.20 1.12 -2.89
CA MET A 100 -4.51 1.56 -2.38
C MET A 100 -5.20 0.45 -1.59
N GLU A 101 -5.20 -0.78 -2.10
CA GLU A 101 -5.73 -1.94 -1.36
C GLU A 101 -4.96 -2.18 -0.05
N TYR A 102 -3.64 -2.07 -0.05
CA TYR A 102 -2.84 -2.17 1.16
C TYR A 102 -3.18 -1.04 2.14
N THR A 103 -3.27 0.21 1.67
CA THR A 103 -3.68 1.36 2.49
C THR A 103 -5.09 1.18 3.07
N ARG A 104 -6.02 0.62 2.31
CA ARG A 104 -7.37 0.28 2.81
C ARG A 104 -7.33 -0.67 4.00
N TRP A 105 -6.38 -1.62 3.99
CA TRP A 105 -6.21 -2.59 5.06
C TRP A 105 -5.59 -1.99 6.30
N ILE A 106 -4.49 -1.25 6.15
CA ILE A 106 -3.72 -0.74 7.29
C ILE A 106 -4.12 0.66 7.71
N HIS A 107 -4.77 1.41 6.81
CA HIS A 107 -5.16 2.81 7.00
C HIS A 107 -4.02 3.62 7.63
N LEU A 108 -4.25 4.24 8.78
CA LEU A 108 -3.27 5.04 9.52
C LEU A 108 -2.71 4.31 10.75
N LEU A 109 -2.54 2.99 10.69
CA LEU A 109 -1.93 2.23 11.78
C LEU A 109 -0.47 2.65 12.01
N PRO A 110 -0.01 2.69 13.27
CA PRO A 110 1.41 2.86 13.60
C PRO A 110 2.20 1.59 13.28
N ALA A 111 3.51 1.72 13.04
CA ALA A 111 4.40 0.60 12.80
C ALA A 111 4.97 -0.02 14.09
N SER A 112 4.97 0.71 15.18
CA SER A 112 5.50 0.25 16.48
C SER A 112 4.81 0.98 17.62
N GLU A 113 4.93 0.46 18.86
CA GLU A 113 4.40 1.11 20.04
C GLU A 113 5.25 2.33 20.46
N ASN A 114 6.59 2.17 20.50
CA ASN A 114 7.50 3.14 21.12
C ASN A 114 8.79 3.39 20.30
N HIS A 115 8.90 2.86 19.09
CA HIS A 115 10.09 2.98 18.26
C HIS A 115 9.84 3.88 17.03
N HIS A 116 10.67 3.75 16.01
CA HIS A 116 10.50 4.47 14.75
C HIS A 116 9.12 4.19 14.15
N HIS A 117 8.49 5.23 13.61
CA HIS A 117 7.15 5.17 13.01
C HIS A 117 6.02 4.77 13.99
N ALA A 118 6.15 5.14 15.27
CA ALA A 118 5.10 4.93 16.28
C ALA A 118 3.91 5.89 16.12
N GLY A 119 4.03 6.90 15.28
CA GLY A 119 2.95 7.86 15.00
C GLY A 119 1.87 7.29 14.07
N THR A 120 0.80 8.05 13.95
CA THR A 120 -0.32 7.79 13.04
C THR A 120 0.17 7.67 11.59
N GLY A 121 -0.22 6.60 10.88
CA GLY A 121 0.24 6.32 9.52
C GLY A 121 1.66 5.76 9.40
N GLY A 122 2.31 5.51 10.54
CA GLY A 122 3.69 5.05 10.57
C GLY A 122 3.93 3.73 9.84
N LEU A 123 2.95 2.83 9.82
CA LEU A 123 3.09 1.55 9.14
C LEU A 123 3.19 1.72 7.61
N LEU A 124 2.37 2.60 7.03
CA LEU A 124 2.45 2.89 5.59
C LEU A 124 3.75 3.61 5.23
N THR A 125 4.14 4.63 6.02
CA THR A 125 5.39 5.37 5.82
C THR A 125 6.59 4.43 5.86
N HIS A 126 6.70 3.60 6.88
CA HIS A 126 7.75 2.60 7.03
C HIS A 126 7.77 1.59 5.87
N SER A 127 6.60 1.09 5.47
CA SER A 127 6.48 0.16 4.34
C SER A 127 6.97 0.78 3.04
N LEU A 128 6.60 2.03 2.75
CA LEU A 128 7.05 2.75 1.55
C LEU A 128 8.55 3.06 1.56
N GLU A 129 9.11 3.44 2.71
CA GLU A 129 10.54 3.67 2.86
C GLU A 129 11.34 2.38 2.63
N THR A 130 10.91 1.30 3.26
CA THR A 130 11.57 -0.02 3.11
C THR A 130 11.45 -0.52 1.67
N ALA A 131 10.27 -0.38 1.04
CA ALA A 131 10.05 -0.73 -0.35
C ALA A 131 10.98 0.05 -1.29
N PHE A 132 11.13 1.35 -1.05
CA PHE A 132 12.01 2.21 -1.84
C PHE A 132 13.48 1.85 -1.67
N LEU A 133 13.93 1.58 -0.45
CA LEU A 133 15.31 1.14 -0.18
C LEU A 133 15.60 -0.23 -0.83
N ALA A 134 14.68 -1.19 -0.72
CA ALA A 134 14.80 -2.48 -1.38
C ALA A 134 14.87 -2.34 -2.91
N LEU A 135 14.04 -1.45 -3.48
CA LEU A 135 14.04 -1.14 -4.90
C LEU A 135 15.36 -0.51 -5.36
N LYS A 136 15.88 0.46 -4.61
CA LYS A 136 17.19 1.09 -4.91
C LYS A 136 18.33 0.07 -4.87
N PHE A 137 18.33 -0.81 -3.86
CA PHE A 137 19.32 -1.88 -3.77
C PHE A 137 19.23 -2.82 -4.96
N ALA A 138 18.01 -3.27 -5.31
CA ALA A 138 17.79 -4.13 -6.47
C ALA A 138 18.17 -3.45 -7.79
N TYR A 139 17.93 -2.15 -7.92
CA TYR A 139 18.29 -1.38 -9.11
C TYR A 139 19.80 -1.33 -9.33
N SER A 140 20.58 -1.18 -8.26
CA SER A 140 22.04 -1.16 -8.28
C SER A 140 22.69 -2.56 -8.42
N THR A 141 21.89 -3.63 -8.28
CA THR A 141 22.39 -5.01 -8.39
C THR A 141 22.50 -5.41 -9.87
N GLU A 142 23.69 -5.89 -10.26
CA GLU A 142 23.91 -6.49 -11.56
C GLU A 142 23.41 -7.93 -11.55
N LEU A 143 22.48 -8.26 -12.45
CA LEU A 143 22.03 -9.62 -12.66
C LEU A 143 22.92 -10.26 -13.74
N LEU A 144 23.44 -11.45 -13.44
CA LEU A 144 24.16 -12.23 -14.45
C LEU A 144 23.23 -12.53 -15.64
N PRO A 145 23.66 -12.25 -16.88
CA PRO A 145 22.85 -12.51 -18.07
C PRO A 145 22.64 -14.02 -18.25
N ILE A 146 21.42 -14.43 -18.52
CA ILE A 146 21.02 -15.83 -18.75
C ILE A 146 20.24 -16.04 -20.04
N GLY A 147 19.93 -14.96 -20.78
CA GLY A 147 19.10 -14.99 -21.97
C GLY A 147 19.45 -13.90 -22.99
N LEU A 148 18.53 -13.65 -23.91
CA LEU A 148 18.63 -12.58 -24.88
C LEU A 148 18.40 -11.22 -24.21
N GLN A 149 18.83 -10.13 -24.84
CA GLN A 149 18.80 -8.79 -24.25
C GLN A 149 17.37 -8.31 -23.88
N ASP A 150 16.40 -8.64 -24.68
CA ASP A 150 14.98 -8.32 -24.39
C ASP A 150 14.42 -9.12 -23.21
N GLU A 151 14.76 -10.42 -23.12
CA GLU A 151 14.42 -11.25 -21.96
C GLU A 151 15.05 -10.73 -20.67
N GLU A 152 16.31 -10.26 -20.73
CA GLU A 152 17.01 -9.66 -19.60
C GLU A 152 16.33 -8.36 -19.12
N GLN A 153 15.81 -7.53 -20.01
CA GLN A 153 15.07 -6.34 -19.63
C GLN A 153 13.76 -6.69 -18.91
N ILE A 154 13.02 -7.67 -19.41
CA ILE A 154 11.80 -8.16 -18.76
C ILE A 154 12.12 -8.74 -17.38
N ARG A 155 13.16 -9.56 -17.29
CA ARG A 155 13.64 -10.17 -16.05
C ARG A 155 14.03 -9.10 -15.03
N LYS A 156 14.78 -8.07 -15.44
CA LYS A 156 15.18 -6.97 -14.55
C LYS A 156 13.97 -6.22 -13.99
N ARG A 157 12.98 -5.90 -14.83
CA ARG A 157 11.74 -5.24 -14.37
C ARG A 157 10.99 -6.08 -13.36
N ARG A 158 10.84 -7.38 -13.59
CA ARG A 158 10.22 -8.31 -12.64
C ARG A 158 10.98 -8.38 -11.32
N TYR A 159 12.31 -8.39 -11.37
CA TYR A 159 13.16 -8.37 -10.18
C TYR A 159 12.97 -7.08 -9.36
N LEU A 160 12.97 -5.92 -10.02
CA LEU A 160 12.72 -4.64 -9.37
C LEU A 160 11.33 -4.59 -8.72
N TYR A 161 10.32 -5.04 -9.43
CA TYR A 161 8.96 -5.11 -8.90
C TYR A 161 8.86 -6.08 -7.71
N ALA A 162 9.50 -7.24 -7.78
CA ALA A 162 9.54 -8.17 -6.66
C ALA A 162 10.20 -7.56 -5.42
N ALA A 163 11.33 -6.88 -5.58
CA ALA A 163 12.00 -6.19 -4.48
C ALA A 163 11.11 -5.12 -3.84
N PHE A 164 10.42 -4.32 -4.67
CA PHE A 164 9.46 -3.32 -4.21
C PHE A 164 8.34 -3.96 -3.39
N ILE A 165 7.67 -4.99 -3.90
CA ILE A 165 6.55 -5.64 -3.23
C ILE A 165 7.00 -6.35 -1.93
N CYS A 166 8.15 -7.02 -1.94
CA CYS A 166 8.70 -7.64 -0.73
C CYS A 166 8.98 -6.59 0.35
N GLY A 167 9.58 -5.46 -0.03
CA GLY A 167 9.80 -4.34 0.90
C GLY A 167 8.50 -3.71 1.39
N LEU A 168 7.49 -3.57 0.53
CA LEU A 168 6.18 -3.00 0.91
C LEU A 168 5.45 -3.87 1.93
N LEU A 169 5.47 -5.18 1.76
CA LEU A 169 4.65 -6.11 2.54
C LEU A 169 5.41 -6.79 3.69
N HIS A 170 6.69 -6.46 3.91
CA HIS A 170 7.52 -7.16 4.91
C HIS A 170 6.91 -7.12 6.32
N ASP A 171 6.27 -6.03 6.68
CA ASP A 171 5.63 -5.77 7.98
C ASP A 171 4.10 -5.86 7.95
N ALA A 172 3.50 -6.37 6.87
CA ALA A 172 2.04 -6.47 6.75
C ALA A 172 1.38 -7.28 7.88
N GLY A 173 2.13 -8.18 8.53
CA GLY A 173 1.68 -8.96 9.68
C GLY A 173 1.44 -8.16 10.96
N LYS A 174 1.97 -6.93 11.07
CA LYS A 174 1.79 -6.07 12.26
C LYS A 174 0.34 -5.70 12.57
N ILE A 175 -0.56 -5.86 11.61
CA ILE A 175 -2.00 -5.72 11.85
C ILE A 175 -2.53 -6.70 12.91
N PHE A 176 -1.81 -7.78 13.19
CA PHE A 176 -2.17 -8.76 14.23
C PHE A 176 -1.60 -8.43 15.60
N ASP A 177 -0.71 -7.46 15.69
CA ASP A 177 -0.09 -7.04 16.97
C ASP A 177 -0.92 -6.00 17.70
N VAL A 178 -2.01 -5.53 17.08
CA VAL A 178 -2.87 -4.48 17.62
C VAL A 178 -4.33 -4.91 17.69
N ASP A 179 -5.06 -4.34 18.63
CA ASP A 179 -6.52 -4.27 18.65
C ASP A 179 -6.97 -2.88 18.21
N VAL A 180 -7.86 -2.82 17.23
CA VAL A 180 -8.44 -1.56 16.75
C VAL A 180 -9.89 -1.51 17.19
N ILE A 181 -10.24 -0.51 17.98
CA ILE A 181 -11.57 -0.33 18.54
C ILE A 181 -12.17 1.01 18.09
N SER A 182 -13.48 1.05 17.93
CA SER A 182 -14.20 2.29 17.61
C SER A 182 -14.08 3.28 18.77
N SER A 183 -13.66 4.52 18.48
CA SER A 183 -13.78 5.67 19.37
C SER A 183 -14.98 6.58 19.01
N THR A 184 -15.81 6.17 18.05
CA THR A 184 -17.04 6.88 17.67
C THR A 184 -18.06 6.78 18.78
N PRO A 185 -18.62 7.91 19.26
CA PRO A 185 -19.62 7.90 20.32
C PRO A 185 -20.83 7.01 20.00
N GLY A 186 -21.18 6.13 20.92
CA GLY A 186 -22.32 5.22 20.78
C GLY A 186 -22.07 3.96 19.92
N VAL A 187 -20.92 3.84 19.28
CA VAL A 187 -20.56 2.67 18.44
C VAL A 187 -19.51 1.84 19.14
N LYS A 188 -19.91 0.64 19.63
CA LYS A 188 -18.97 -0.33 20.19
C LYS A 188 -18.66 -1.41 19.14
N SER A 189 -17.49 -1.36 18.54
CA SER A 189 -17.05 -2.35 17.53
C SER A 189 -15.53 -2.49 17.59
N THR A 190 -15.05 -3.70 17.32
CA THR A 190 -13.63 -4.04 17.22
C THR A 190 -13.35 -4.60 15.83
N TRP A 191 -12.29 -4.13 15.21
CA TRP A 191 -11.87 -4.61 13.91
C TRP A 191 -11.27 -6.02 14.00
N ARG A 192 -11.60 -6.83 13.00
CA ARG A 192 -11.03 -8.17 12.82
C ARG A 192 -10.31 -8.25 11.47
N PRO A 193 -8.97 -8.23 11.44
CA PRO A 193 -8.20 -8.17 10.20
C PRO A 193 -8.50 -9.28 9.19
N LEU A 194 -8.84 -10.48 9.64
CA LEU A 194 -9.16 -11.60 8.74
C LEU A 194 -10.56 -11.51 8.11
N SER A 195 -11.43 -10.66 8.62
CA SER A 195 -12.82 -10.55 8.15
C SER A 195 -13.01 -9.47 7.10
N SER A 196 -12.35 -8.33 7.27
CA SER A 196 -12.49 -7.18 6.37
C SER A 196 -11.27 -6.27 6.48
N SER A 197 -11.07 -5.37 5.48
CA SER A 197 -10.13 -4.27 5.64
C SER A 197 -10.57 -3.34 6.78
N LEU A 198 -9.65 -2.54 7.31
CA LEU A 198 -9.96 -1.55 8.34
C LEU A 198 -10.99 -0.53 7.85
N MET A 199 -10.82 -0.06 6.61
CA MET A 199 -11.74 0.90 6.00
C MET A 199 -13.14 0.31 5.76
N ASP A 200 -13.24 -0.95 5.29
CA ASP A 200 -14.55 -1.58 5.08
C ASP A 200 -15.26 -1.83 6.41
N TRP A 201 -14.51 -2.25 7.45
CA TRP A 201 -15.06 -2.36 8.80
C TRP A 201 -15.59 -1.02 9.30
N ALA A 202 -14.82 0.05 9.14
CA ALA A 202 -15.21 1.37 9.60
C ALA A 202 -16.46 1.89 8.86
N LYS A 203 -16.48 1.79 7.52
CA LYS A 203 -17.62 2.18 6.68
C LYS A 203 -18.88 1.39 7.05
N SER A 204 -18.80 0.07 7.16
CA SER A 204 -19.93 -0.81 7.44
C SER A 204 -20.53 -0.58 8.82
N ASN A 205 -19.74 -0.16 9.79
CA ASN A 205 -20.16 0.11 11.17
C ASN A 205 -20.41 1.62 11.45
N ARG A 206 -20.32 2.49 10.44
CA ARG A 206 -20.46 3.95 10.57
C ARG A 206 -19.52 4.55 11.61
N ILE A 207 -18.27 4.10 11.59
CA ILE A 207 -17.21 4.57 12.48
C ILE A 207 -16.54 5.76 11.82
N PHE A 208 -16.33 6.85 12.56
CA PHE A 208 -15.67 8.07 12.11
C PHE A 208 -14.26 8.21 12.67
N SER A 209 -13.98 7.52 13.79
CA SER A 209 -12.66 7.49 14.42
C SER A 209 -12.47 6.18 15.19
N TYR A 210 -11.20 5.79 15.35
CA TYR A 210 -10.83 4.56 16.05
C TYR A 210 -9.56 4.76 16.88
N GLU A 211 -9.35 3.87 17.84
CA GLU A 211 -8.15 3.79 18.67
C GLU A 211 -7.38 2.50 18.39
N VAL A 212 -6.07 2.56 18.57
CA VAL A 212 -5.16 1.42 18.39
C VAL A 212 -4.57 1.06 19.75
N ILE A 213 -4.70 -0.20 20.14
CA ILE A 213 -4.20 -0.75 21.39
C ILE A 213 -3.23 -1.87 21.06
N TRP A 214 -1.99 -1.78 21.54
CA TRP A 214 -0.99 -2.83 21.33
C TRP A 214 -1.32 -4.04 22.21
N ARG A 215 -1.25 -5.22 21.61
CA ARG A 215 -1.38 -6.50 22.34
C ARG A 215 -0.09 -6.75 23.09
N LYS A 216 -0.25 -7.15 24.36
CA LYS A 216 0.88 -7.53 25.25
C LYS A 216 1.15 -9.01 25.17
#